data_29d1a6efc949e0c2da768a1ab7a2138d
#
_entry.id   29d1a6efc949e0c2da768a1ab7a2138d
#
_cell.length_a   1.000
_cell.length_b   1.000
_cell.length_c   1.000
_cell.angle_alpha   90.00
_cell.angle_beta   90.00
_cell.angle_gamma   90.00
#
_symmetry.space_group_name_H-M   'P 1'
#
loop_
_entity.id
_entity.type
_entity.pdbx_description
1 polymer ?
#
loop_
_entity_poly.entity_id
_entity_poly.type
_entity_poly.pdbx_seq_one_letter_code
_entity_poly.pdbx_strand_id
1 'polypeptide(L)'
;MLLIGLLGFSLGGCMQSTLAPSSSANFTPRDRQLLAHPPYAQASIAETYRRHIVDYTRREQPGTILVDTNERYLYYVLPGGKAVRYGVTVGEEAMAWSGVATVGRMAEWPDWVPTAEIQARLGPYPKRIAGGAANPLGARAIYLYEGNKDTLYRIHGTNQPEYIGQAISSGCIRMTNEDVIDLANRVKTGAVVVVLPPRRSA
;
A
#
# COMPACT_ATOMS: atom_id res chain seq x y z
N MET A 1 61.08 -11.86 -24.37
CA MET A 1 59.69 -12.35 -24.54
C MET A 1 58.97 -12.14 -23.24
N LEU A 2 58.22 -11.04 -23.12
CA LEU A 2 57.54 -10.61 -21.88
C LEU A 2 56.05 -10.91 -22.05
N LEU A 3 55.50 -11.85 -21.26
CA LEU A 3 54.08 -12.12 -21.20
C LEU A 3 53.41 -11.18 -20.20
N ILE A 4 52.53 -10.31 -20.70
CA ILE A 4 51.69 -9.44 -19.88
C ILE A 4 50.37 -10.21 -19.68
N GLY A 5 50.12 -10.67 -18.42
CA GLY A 5 48.86 -11.25 -18.02
C GLY A 5 47.81 -10.15 -17.78
N LEU A 6 46.69 -10.18 -18.52
CA LEU A 6 45.51 -9.36 -18.23
C LEU A 6 44.73 -9.98 -17.05
N LEU A 7 44.73 -9.27 -15.92
CA LEU A 7 43.75 -9.55 -14.84
C LEU A 7 42.41 -8.92 -15.24
N GLY A 8 41.42 -9.76 -15.51
CA GLY A 8 40.05 -9.33 -15.69
C GLY A 8 39.41 -9.02 -14.33
N PHE A 9 39.12 -7.76 -14.05
CA PHE A 9 38.28 -7.36 -12.93
C PHE A 9 36.80 -7.60 -13.26
N SER A 10 36.22 -8.62 -12.63
CA SER A 10 34.76 -8.81 -12.62
C SER A 10 34.14 -7.80 -11.67
N LEU A 11 33.54 -6.74 -12.19
CA LEU A 11 32.69 -5.83 -11.42
C LEU A 11 31.36 -6.56 -11.13
N GLY A 12 31.30 -7.20 -9.97
CA GLY A 12 30.03 -7.66 -9.40
C GLY A 12 29.19 -6.43 -9.05
N GLY A 13 28.23 -6.11 -9.91
CA GLY A 13 27.24 -5.06 -9.65
C GLY A 13 26.37 -5.46 -8.47
N CYS A 14 26.62 -4.91 -7.28
CA CYS A 14 25.66 -4.92 -6.19
C CYS A 14 24.42 -4.18 -6.68
N MET A 15 23.29 -4.91 -6.82
CA MET A 15 21.99 -4.30 -7.03
C MET A 15 21.65 -3.47 -5.79
N GLN A 16 21.91 -2.19 -5.86
CA GLN A 16 21.48 -1.22 -4.86
C GLN A 16 19.98 -1.01 -5.03
N SER A 17 19.17 -1.58 -4.12
CA SER A 17 17.80 -1.17 -3.95
C SER A 17 17.80 0.26 -3.41
N THR A 18 17.54 1.24 -4.26
CA THR A 18 17.44 2.63 -3.83
C THR A 18 16.14 2.83 -3.09
N LEU A 19 16.21 3.26 -1.83
CA LEU A 19 15.07 3.78 -1.09
C LEU A 19 14.37 4.81 -1.97
N ALA A 20 13.09 4.59 -2.27
CA ALA A 20 12.30 5.63 -2.91
C ALA A 20 12.16 6.78 -1.89
N PRO A 21 12.63 8.00 -2.20
CA PRO A 21 12.56 9.09 -1.24
C PRO A 21 11.12 9.26 -0.80
N SER A 22 10.88 9.32 0.52
CA SER A 22 9.62 9.76 1.06
C SER A 22 9.53 11.26 0.75
N SER A 23 8.94 11.60 -0.39
CA SER A 23 8.83 13.00 -0.75
C SER A 23 7.66 13.61 0.02
N SER A 24 7.93 14.14 1.21
CA SER A 24 7.06 15.12 1.86
C SER A 24 6.77 16.33 0.95
N ALA A 25 7.47 16.47 -0.16
CA ALA A 25 7.20 17.43 -1.22
C ALA A 25 5.78 17.32 -1.79
N ASN A 26 5.17 16.14 -1.78
CA ASN A 26 3.82 15.90 -2.29
C ASN A 26 2.73 15.98 -1.20
N PHE A 27 3.09 16.35 0.02
CA PHE A 27 2.12 16.51 1.11
C PHE A 27 1.41 17.85 0.98
N THR A 28 0.07 17.82 1.07
CA THR A 28 -0.72 19.04 1.19
C THR A 28 -0.43 19.75 2.53
N PRO A 29 -0.77 21.02 2.69
CA PRO A 29 -0.69 21.67 4.01
C PRO A 29 -1.45 20.90 5.10
N ARG A 30 -2.61 20.33 4.77
CA ARG A 30 -3.41 19.51 5.69
C ARG A 30 -2.68 18.20 6.07
N ASP A 31 -2.02 17.54 5.11
CA ASP A 31 -1.22 16.36 5.40
C ASP A 31 -0.11 16.67 6.41
N ARG A 32 0.65 17.72 6.15
CA ARG A 32 1.72 18.17 7.06
C ARG A 32 1.20 18.47 8.46
N GLN A 33 0.09 19.19 8.56
CA GLN A 33 -0.52 19.52 9.85
C GLN A 33 -0.96 18.28 10.63
N LEU A 34 -1.67 17.34 9.97
CA LEU A 34 -2.23 16.17 10.64
C LEU A 34 -1.18 15.10 10.97
N LEU A 35 -0.09 15.02 10.20
CA LEU A 35 0.99 14.06 10.40
C LEU A 35 2.14 14.57 11.26
N ALA A 36 2.18 15.87 11.59
CA ALA A 36 3.21 16.44 12.47
C ALA A 36 3.14 15.87 13.89
N HIS A 37 1.93 15.69 14.43
CA HIS A 37 1.67 15.19 15.77
C HIS A 37 0.45 14.25 15.76
N PRO A 38 0.58 13.04 15.18
CA PRO A 38 -0.55 12.13 15.11
C PRO A 38 -0.92 11.63 16.51
N PRO A 39 -2.21 11.38 16.80
CA PRO A 39 -2.66 10.90 18.10
C PRO A 39 -2.46 9.38 18.32
N TYR A 40 -1.56 8.78 17.57
CA TYR A 40 -1.16 7.38 17.69
C TYR A 40 0.36 7.26 17.81
N ALA A 41 0.82 6.14 18.38
CA ALA A 41 2.25 5.90 18.53
C ALA A 41 2.93 5.79 17.16
N GLN A 42 4.06 6.45 16.99
CA GLN A 42 4.91 6.23 15.82
C GLN A 42 5.47 4.81 15.88
N ALA A 43 5.19 4.03 14.84
CA ALA A 43 5.70 2.67 14.73
C ALA A 43 7.02 2.65 13.96
N SER A 44 7.95 1.84 14.42
CA SER A 44 9.13 1.49 13.63
C SER A 44 8.73 0.43 12.62
N ILE A 45 8.56 0.83 11.36
CA ILE A 45 8.31 -0.12 10.27
C ILE A 45 9.58 -0.89 9.96
N ALA A 46 9.50 -2.22 10.00
CA ALA A 46 10.63 -3.09 9.64
C ALA A 46 11.16 -2.73 8.24
N GLU A 47 12.47 -2.71 8.07
CA GLU A 47 13.12 -2.27 6.83
C GLU A 47 12.57 -2.99 5.59
N THR A 48 12.26 -4.28 5.71
CA THR A 48 11.67 -5.08 4.63
C THR A 48 10.31 -4.55 4.15
N TYR A 49 9.53 -3.88 5.02
CA TYR A 49 8.21 -3.31 4.70
C TYR A 49 8.25 -1.80 4.39
N ARG A 50 9.43 -1.18 4.42
CA ARG A 50 9.56 0.20 3.95
C ARG A 50 9.39 0.26 2.44
N ARG A 51 9.04 1.43 1.94
CA ARG A 51 8.87 1.68 0.51
C ARG A 51 10.20 1.62 -0.23
N HIS A 52 10.27 0.80 -1.29
CA HIS A 52 11.44 0.64 -2.16
C HIS A 52 11.05 0.64 -3.64
N ILE A 53 11.95 1.10 -4.50
CA ILE A 53 11.90 0.79 -5.93
C ILE A 53 12.60 -0.55 -6.12
N VAL A 54 11.89 -1.49 -6.72
CA VAL A 54 12.37 -2.86 -6.95
C VAL A 54 12.28 -3.24 -8.43
N ASP A 55 13.02 -4.27 -8.82
CA ASP A 55 12.83 -4.92 -10.11
C ASP A 55 11.48 -5.62 -10.13
N TYR A 56 10.78 -5.51 -11.27
CA TYR A 56 9.45 -6.08 -11.45
C TYR A 56 9.41 -6.91 -12.72
N THR A 57 9.40 -8.22 -12.57
CA THR A 57 9.50 -9.20 -13.66
C THR A 57 8.15 -9.79 -14.08
N ARG A 58 7.04 -9.38 -13.42
CA ARG A 58 5.67 -9.81 -13.77
C ARG A 58 5.17 -9.04 -14.99
N ARG A 59 3.96 -9.39 -15.49
CA ARG A 59 3.47 -8.94 -16.81
C ARG A 59 2.47 -7.77 -16.74
N GLU A 60 2.15 -7.29 -15.55
CA GLU A 60 1.19 -6.20 -15.38
C GLU A 60 1.74 -4.91 -16.01
N GLN A 61 0.86 -4.15 -16.64
CA GLN A 61 1.22 -2.91 -17.34
C GLN A 61 1.58 -1.79 -16.36
N PRO A 62 2.45 -0.84 -16.74
CA PRO A 62 2.72 0.36 -15.94
C PRO A 62 1.42 1.09 -15.56
N GLY A 63 1.33 1.54 -14.30
CA GLY A 63 0.14 2.14 -13.71
C GLY A 63 -0.79 1.16 -13.02
N THR A 64 -0.57 -0.16 -13.16
CA THR A 64 -1.31 -1.20 -12.41
C THR A 64 -0.86 -1.22 -10.96
N ILE A 65 -1.81 -1.45 -10.05
CA ILE A 65 -1.56 -1.82 -8.66
C ILE A 65 -1.69 -3.33 -8.54
N LEU A 66 -0.65 -4.01 -8.03
CA LEU A 66 -0.74 -5.42 -7.64
C LEU A 66 -0.59 -5.54 -6.13
N VAL A 67 -1.51 -6.27 -5.49
CA VAL A 67 -1.43 -6.61 -4.06
C VAL A 67 -1.13 -8.09 -3.92
N ASP A 68 0.03 -8.41 -3.32
CA ASP A 68 0.36 -9.77 -2.90
C ASP A 68 0.04 -9.91 -1.41
N THR A 69 -1.11 -10.54 -1.13
CA THR A 69 -1.61 -10.73 0.24
C THR A 69 -0.74 -11.69 1.05
N ASN A 70 -0.05 -12.62 0.39
CA ASN A 70 0.80 -13.61 1.06
C ASN A 70 2.11 -12.99 1.56
N GLU A 71 2.69 -12.11 0.74
CA GLU A 71 3.94 -11.42 1.06
C GLU A 71 3.70 -10.11 1.82
N ARG A 72 2.45 -9.64 1.86
CA ARG A 72 2.02 -8.38 2.47
C ARG A 72 2.70 -7.16 1.85
N TYR A 73 2.75 -7.18 0.50
CA TYR A 73 3.25 -6.10 -0.32
C TYR A 73 2.20 -5.59 -1.32
N LEU A 74 2.26 -4.30 -1.58
CA LEU A 74 1.60 -3.67 -2.72
C LEU A 74 2.68 -3.15 -3.67
N TYR A 75 2.49 -3.40 -4.96
CA TYR A 75 3.37 -2.94 -6.03
C TYR A 75 2.61 -1.96 -6.93
N TYR A 76 3.13 -0.76 -7.10
CA TYR A 76 2.72 0.15 -8.17
C TYR A 76 3.70 0.00 -9.33
N VAL A 77 3.21 -0.54 -10.43
CA VAL A 77 4.04 -0.90 -11.60
C VAL A 77 4.51 0.36 -12.32
N LEU A 78 5.82 0.45 -12.52
CA LEU A 78 6.48 1.54 -13.25
C LEU A 78 6.92 1.07 -14.64
N PRO A 79 7.21 2.00 -15.59
CA PRO A 79 7.91 1.66 -16.81
C PRO A 79 9.31 1.06 -16.54
N GLY A 80 9.86 0.33 -17.54
CA GLY A 80 11.24 -0.17 -17.48
C GLY A 80 11.45 -1.35 -16.54
N GLY A 81 10.42 -2.18 -16.30
CA GLY A 81 10.55 -3.37 -15.47
C GLY A 81 10.83 -3.07 -14.00
N LYS A 82 10.27 -1.99 -13.48
CA LYS A 82 10.38 -1.55 -12.08
C LYS A 82 9.00 -1.45 -11.44
N ALA A 83 8.96 -1.45 -10.12
CA ALA A 83 7.78 -1.09 -9.33
C ALA A 83 8.17 -0.35 -8.06
N VAL A 84 7.28 0.50 -7.56
CA VAL A 84 7.35 0.94 -6.17
C VAL A 84 6.66 -0.13 -5.33
N ARG A 85 7.40 -0.73 -4.39
CA ARG A 85 6.89 -1.72 -3.45
C ARG A 85 6.64 -1.06 -2.12
N TYR A 86 5.46 -1.29 -1.56
CA TYR A 86 5.03 -0.80 -0.24
C TYR A 86 4.69 -1.99 0.66
N GLY A 87 5.05 -1.92 1.92
CA GLY A 87 4.55 -2.83 2.94
C GLY A 87 3.09 -2.52 3.27
N VAL A 88 2.27 -3.54 3.44
CA VAL A 88 0.84 -3.38 3.74
C VAL A 88 0.36 -4.31 4.86
N THR A 89 -0.73 -3.91 5.52
CA THR A 89 -1.57 -4.82 6.30
C THR A 89 -2.69 -5.32 5.38
N VAL A 90 -2.95 -6.61 5.40
CA VAL A 90 -3.99 -7.24 4.58
C VAL A 90 -5.06 -7.88 5.45
N GLY A 91 -6.17 -8.30 4.83
CA GLY A 91 -7.22 -9.06 5.51
C GLY A 91 -6.73 -10.40 6.04
N GLU A 92 -7.32 -10.87 7.14
CA GLU A 92 -7.24 -12.27 7.53
C GLU A 92 -7.71 -13.15 6.36
N GLU A 93 -7.18 -14.35 6.23
CA GLU A 93 -7.42 -15.24 5.07
C GLU A 93 -8.93 -15.41 4.78
N ALA A 94 -9.73 -15.58 5.80
CA ALA A 94 -11.19 -15.74 5.68
C ALA A 94 -11.94 -14.48 5.22
N MET A 95 -11.30 -13.31 5.25
CA MET A 95 -11.90 -12.01 4.90
C MET A 95 -11.19 -11.32 3.73
N ALA A 96 -10.11 -11.93 3.21
CA ALA A 96 -9.33 -11.36 2.13
C ALA A 96 -10.10 -11.48 0.80
N TRP A 97 -10.46 -10.34 0.23
CA TRP A 97 -10.95 -10.30 -1.15
C TRP A 97 -9.78 -10.47 -2.12
N SER A 98 -10.01 -11.21 -3.19
CA SER A 98 -9.07 -11.34 -4.30
C SER A 98 -9.80 -11.21 -5.63
N GLY A 99 -9.12 -10.67 -6.63
CA GLY A 99 -9.73 -10.44 -7.93
C GLY A 99 -9.10 -9.26 -8.67
N VAL A 100 -9.80 -8.79 -9.69
CA VAL A 100 -9.42 -7.62 -10.49
C VAL A 100 -10.49 -6.54 -10.33
N ALA A 101 -10.05 -5.38 -9.93
CA ALA A 101 -10.90 -4.20 -9.78
C ALA A 101 -10.26 -2.99 -10.48
N THR A 102 -10.94 -1.88 -10.46
CA THR A 102 -10.42 -0.58 -10.90
C THR A 102 -10.54 0.45 -9.78
N VAL A 103 -9.66 1.44 -9.81
CA VAL A 103 -9.80 2.63 -8.94
C VAL A 103 -11.00 3.44 -9.42
N GLY A 104 -12.10 3.43 -8.67
CA GLY A 104 -13.30 4.19 -9.01
C GLY A 104 -13.24 5.64 -8.54
N ARG A 105 -12.78 5.87 -7.31
CA ARG A 105 -12.57 7.21 -6.73
C ARG A 105 -11.50 7.19 -5.67
N MET A 106 -11.01 8.37 -5.32
CA MET A 106 -10.08 8.59 -4.20
C MET A 106 -10.63 9.71 -3.31
N ALA A 107 -10.28 9.65 -2.02
CA ALA A 107 -10.65 10.70 -1.07
C ALA A 107 -9.49 11.00 -0.12
N GLU A 108 -9.33 12.29 0.20
CA GLU A 108 -8.35 12.78 1.17
C GLU A 108 -9.00 12.89 2.54
N TRP A 109 -8.35 12.32 3.57
CA TRP A 109 -8.82 12.34 4.94
C TRP A 109 -10.34 12.09 5.05
N PRO A 110 -10.83 10.95 4.50
CA PRO A 110 -12.25 10.68 4.43
C PRO A 110 -12.83 10.41 5.81
N ASP A 111 -14.11 10.67 5.96
CA ASP A 111 -14.87 10.14 7.10
C ASP A 111 -14.93 8.62 7.01
N TRP A 112 -14.84 7.97 8.15
CA TRP A 112 -15.07 6.54 8.24
C TRP A 112 -16.48 6.25 8.78
N VAL A 113 -17.22 5.48 8.01
CA VAL A 113 -18.52 4.94 8.39
C VAL A 113 -18.38 3.42 8.35
N PRO A 114 -18.44 2.73 9.51
CA PRO A 114 -18.33 1.29 9.56
C PRO A 114 -19.49 0.64 8.79
N THR A 115 -19.18 -0.43 8.03
CA THR A 115 -20.22 -1.25 7.39
C THR A 115 -21.05 -1.97 8.45
N ALA A 116 -22.26 -2.42 8.08
CA ALA A 116 -23.11 -3.20 8.99
C ALA A 116 -22.38 -4.44 9.53
N GLU A 117 -21.57 -5.10 8.72
CA GLU A 117 -20.74 -6.24 9.10
C GLU A 117 -19.67 -5.86 10.14
N ILE A 118 -18.99 -4.74 9.95
CA ILE A 118 -18.00 -4.23 10.91
C ILE A 118 -18.70 -3.87 12.23
N GLN A 119 -19.88 -3.23 12.18
CA GLN A 119 -20.65 -2.89 13.37
C GLN A 119 -21.11 -4.15 14.13
N ALA A 120 -21.57 -5.18 13.42
CA ALA A 120 -21.97 -6.45 14.04
C ALA A 120 -20.81 -7.15 14.75
N ARG A 121 -19.59 -7.04 14.20
CA ARG A 121 -18.39 -7.68 14.75
C ARG A 121 -17.75 -6.91 15.90
N LEU A 122 -17.69 -5.60 15.81
CA LEU A 122 -17.01 -4.75 16.80
C LEU A 122 -17.94 -4.31 17.95
N GLY A 123 -19.24 -4.57 17.87
CA GLY A 123 -20.22 -4.10 18.85
C GLY A 123 -20.53 -2.60 18.72
N PRO A 124 -20.93 -1.91 19.81
CA PRO A 124 -21.33 -0.51 19.75
C PRO A 124 -20.13 0.38 19.46
N TYR A 125 -19.93 0.66 18.18
CA TYR A 125 -18.91 1.56 17.66
C TYR A 125 -19.53 2.89 17.19
N PRO A 126 -18.80 4.01 17.15
CA PRO A 126 -19.33 5.24 16.59
C PRO A 126 -19.87 5.02 15.18
N LYS A 127 -21.08 5.53 14.90
CA LYS A 127 -21.69 5.42 13.56
C LYS A 127 -20.87 6.14 12.47
N ARG A 128 -20.01 7.08 12.88
CA ARG A 128 -19.12 7.84 11.99
C ARG A 128 -17.93 8.36 12.80
N ILE A 129 -16.74 8.28 12.20
CA ILE A 129 -15.54 8.96 12.69
C ILE A 129 -15.13 9.99 11.62
N ALA A 130 -15.03 11.24 12.02
CA ALA A 130 -14.63 12.31 11.11
C ALA A 130 -13.22 12.10 10.55
N GLY A 131 -12.96 12.62 9.37
CA GLY A 131 -11.65 12.53 8.72
C GLY A 131 -10.57 13.28 9.49
N GLY A 132 -9.45 12.60 9.74
CA GLY A 132 -8.32 13.12 10.51
C GLY A 132 -7.35 12.01 10.91
N ALA A 133 -6.27 12.36 11.61
CA ALA A 133 -5.20 11.41 11.94
C ALA A 133 -5.65 10.27 12.88
N ALA A 134 -6.70 10.46 13.69
CA ALA A 134 -7.28 9.39 14.51
C ALA A 134 -8.22 8.44 13.74
N ASN A 135 -8.55 8.78 12.49
CA ASN A 135 -9.50 8.01 11.68
C ASN A 135 -8.86 6.73 11.14
N PRO A 136 -9.52 5.57 11.21
CA PRO A 136 -8.98 4.30 10.72
C PRO A 136 -8.62 4.27 9.23
N LEU A 137 -9.26 5.12 8.38
CA LEU A 137 -8.93 5.22 6.96
C LEU A 137 -7.69 6.07 6.68
N GLY A 138 -7.18 6.79 7.67
CA GLY A 138 -5.98 7.61 7.53
C GLY A 138 -6.08 8.70 6.46
N ALA A 139 -4.93 9.01 5.85
CA ALA A 139 -4.75 10.18 4.98
C ALA A 139 -5.45 10.09 3.63
N ARG A 140 -5.60 8.90 3.06
CA ARG A 140 -6.25 8.64 1.76
C ARG A 140 -7.04 7.35 1.81
N ALA A 141 -8.13 7.31 1.02
CA ALA A 141 -8.81 6.07 0.69
C ALA A 141 -8.98 5.97 -0.84
N ILE A 142 -8.56 4.85 -1.40
CA ILE A 142 -8.69 4.46 -2.80
C ILE A 142 -9.78 3.40 -2.86
N TYR A 143 -10.88 3.70 -3.50
CA TYR A 143 -12.09 2.87 -3.54
C TYR A 143 -12.04 1.97 -4.76
N LEU A 144 -12.23 0.66 -4.55
CA LEU A 144 -12.12 -0.36 -5.58
C LEU A 144 -13.49 -0.74 -6.12
N TYR A 145 -13.60 -0.79 -7.45
CA TYR A 145 -14.85 -1.09 -8.17
C TYR A 145 -14.67 -2.26 -9.13
N GLU A 146 -15.67 -3.12 -9.19
CA GLU A 146 -15.87 -4.09 -10.28
C GLU A 146 -16.94 -3.55 -11.21
N GLY A 147 -16.53 -3.10 -12.39
CA GLY A 147 -17.41 -2.31 -13.26
C GLY A 147 -17.93 -1.07 -12.52
N ASN A 148 -19.25 -0.94 -12.42
CA ASN A 148 -19.90 0.17 -11.70
C ASN A 148 -20.25 -0.15 -10.24
N LYS A 149 -19.90 -1.34 -9.75
CA LYS A 149 -20.21 -1.78 -8.40
C LYS A 149 -19.04 -1.49 -7.45
N ASP A 150 -19.32 -0.74 -6.37
CA ASP A 150 -18.38 -0.58 -5.27
C ASP A 150 -18.19 -1.92 -4.56
N THR A 151 -16.97 -2.42 -4.53
CA THR A 151 -16.64 -3.71 -3.88
C THR A 151 -16.67 -3.65 -2.37
N LEU A 152 -16.76 -2.45 -1.78
CA LEU A 152 -16.57 -2.17 -0.36
C LEU A 152 -15.13 -2.40 0.14
N TYR A 153 -14.20 -2.85 -0.72
CA TYR A 153 -12.79 -2.94 -0.41
C TYR A 153 -12.05 -1.65 -0.77
N ARG A 154 -11.05 -1.34 0.02
CA ARG A 154 -10.28 -0.09 -0.06
C ARG A 154 -8.79 -0.37 0.08
N ILE A 155 -7.98 0.46 -0.55
CA ILE A 155 -6.58 0.67 -0.18
C ILE A 155 -6.57 2.01 0.54
N HIS A 156 -6.09 2.05 1.81
CA HIS A 156 -6.20 3.26 2.61
C HIS A 156 -5.05 3.41 3.60
N GLY A 157 -4.91 4.59 4.18
CA GLY A 157 -3.98 4.84 5.28
C GLY A 157 -4.39 4.16 6.58
N THR A 158 -3.70 4.43 7.66
CA THR A 158 -4.04 3.85 8.96
C THR A 158 -3.65 4.76 10.11
N ASN A 159 -4.36 4.65 11.23
CA ASN A 159 -3.96 5.17 12.54
C ASN A 159 -3.28 4.09 13.41
N GLN A 160 -2.98 2.93 12.84
CA GLN A 160 -2.33 1.79 13.50
C GLN A 160 -1.16 1.27 12.64
N PRO A 161 -0.10 2.08 12.43
CA PRO A 161 1.01 1.71 11.54
C PRO A 161 1.83 0.52 12.05
N GLU A 162 1.74 0.16 13.33
CA GLU A 162 2.42 -0.98 13.94
C GLU A 162 2.00 -2.33 13.35
N TYR A 163 0.89 -2.38 12.64
CA TYR A 163 0.40 -3.60 11.99
C TYR A 163 0.82 -3.76 10.53
N ILE A 164 1.62 -2.86 9.98
CA ILE A 164 2.18 -3.04 8.64
C ILE A 164 3.03 -4.32 8.58
N GLY A 165 2.77 -5.14 7.57
CA GLY A 165 3.38 -6.48 7.41
C GLY A 165 2.58 -7.61 8.04
N GLN A 166 1.38 -7.35 8.58
CA GLN A 166 0.52 -8.36 9.22
C GLN A 166 -0.77 -8.61 8.41
N ALA A 167 -1.42 -9.75 8.68
CA ALA A 167 -2.69 -10.16 8.08
C ALA A 167 -3.78 -10.16 9.17
N ILE A 168 -4.32 -8.98 9.51
CA ILE A 168 -5.26 -8.79 10.62
C ILE A 168 -6.42 -7.85 10.29
N SER A 169 -6.52 -7.37 9.06
CA SER A 169 -7.60 -6.45 8.69
C SER A 169 -8.89 -7.21 8.36
N SER A 170 -10.00 -6.47 8.30
CA SER A 170 -11.31 -6.98 7.86
C SER A 170 -11.44 -7.08 6.33
N GLY A 171 -10.31 -7.23 5.62
CA GLY A 171 -10.27 -7.37 4.16
C GLY A 171 -9.63 -6.18 3.44
N CYS A 172 -9.76 -4.95 3.95
CA CYS A 172 -9.13 -3.78 3.33
C CYS A 172 -7.60 -3.83 3.44
N ILE A 173 -6.93 -3.21 2.48
CA ILE A 173 -5.47 -3.09 2.41
C ILE A 173 -5.07 -1.79 3.10
N ARG A 174 -4.29 -1.89 4.20
CA ARG A 174 -3.83 -0.73 4.96
C ARG A 174 -2.38 -0.41 4.64
N MET A 175 -2.07 0.85 4.52
CA MET A 175 -0.73 1.40 4.29
C MET A 175 -0.40 2.42 5.40
N THR A 176 0.87 2.76 5.58
CA THR A 176 1.19 3.98 6.33
C THR A 176 0.54 5.20 5.66
N ASN A 177 0.31 6.25 6.42
CA ASN A 177 -0.29 7.48 5.86
C ASN A 177 0.61 8.12 4.80
N GLU A 178 1.91 8.08 4.99
CA GLU A 178 2.92 8.58 4.06
C GLU A 178 2.92 7.78 2.75
N ASP A 179 2.78 6.47 2.84
CA ASP A 179 2.81 5.59 1.67
C ASP A 179 1.51 5.66 0.87
N VAL A 180 0.37 5.77 1.53
CA VAL A 180 -0.90 5.92 0.78
C VAL A 180 -1.01 7.29 0.12
N ILE A 181 -0.41 8.35 0.69
CA ILE A 181 -0.30 9.65 0.02
C ILE A 181 0.57 9.53 -1.23
N ASP A 182 1.74 8.89 -1.12
CA ASP A 182 2.63 8.66 -2.27
C ASP A 182 1.93 7.84 -3.37
N LEU A 183 1.24 6.76 -3.00
CA LEU A 183 0.49 5.93 -3.94
C LEU A 183 -0.63 6.74 -4.63
N ALA A 184 -1.43 7.47 -3.86
CA ALA A 184 -2.55 8.27 -4.38
C ALA A 184 -2.09 9.36 -5.36
N ASN A 185 -0.89 9.92 -5.17
CA ASN A 185 -0.31 10.90 -6.09
C ASN A 185 0.18 10.28 -7.41
N ARG A 186 0.38 8.95 -7.46
CA ARG A 186 0.79 8.22 -8.68
C ARG A 186 -0.41 7.67 -9.45
N VAL A 187 -1.44 7.26 -8.75
CA VAL A 187 -2.58 6.50 -9.27
C VAL A 187 -3.60 7.44 -9.92
N LYS A 188 -4.25 6.96 -10.98
CA LYS A 188 -5.38 7.64 -11.62
C LYS A 188 -6.66 6.82 -11.45
N THR A 189 -7.79 7.49 -11.44
CA THR A 189 -9.11 6.82 -11.59
C THR A 189 -9.10 5.98 -12.86
N GLY A 190 -9.65 4.77 -12.80
CA GLY A 190 -9.61 3.78 -13.88
C GLY A 190 -8.35 2.86 -13.83
N ALA A 191 -7.35 3.14 -12.99
CA ALA A 191 -6.20 2.26 -12.86
C ALA A 191 -6.63 0.85 -12.43
N VAL A 192 -6.02 -0.17 -13.03
CA VAL A 192 -6.29 -1.58 -12.72
C VAL A 192 -5.66 -1.93 -11.37
N VAL A 193 -6.39 -2.67 -10.57
CA VAL A 193 -5.95 -3.22 -9.28
C VAL A 193 -6.14 -4.72 -9.30
N VAL A 194 -5.05 -5.46 -9.14
CA VAL A 194 -5.05 -6.92 -9.04
C VAL A 194 -4.71 -7.30 -7.60
N VAL A 195 -5.61 -8.02 -6.94
CA VAL A 195 -5.38 -8.58 -5.60
C VAL A 195 -5.24 -10.08 -5.74
N LEU A 196 -4.06 -10.60 -5.44
CA LEU A 196 -3.77 -12.03 -5.55
C LEU A 196 -4.51 -12.82 -4.46
N PRO A 197 -5.01 -14.02 -4.78
CA PRO A 197 -5.61 -14.88 -3.77
C PRO A 197 -4.58 -15.35 -2.74
N PRO A 198 -5.02 -15.62 -1.51
CA PRO A 198 -4.18 -16.30 -0.53
C PRO A 198 -3.68 -17.63 -1.08
N ARG A 199 -2.43 -17.98 -0.79
CA ARG A 199 -1.92 -19.31 -1.10
C ARG A 199 -2.63 -20.31 -0.19
N ARG A 200 -3.28 -21.31 -0.76
CA ARG A 200 -3.81 -22.41 0.04
C ARG A 200 -2.64 -23.11 0.72
N SER A 201 -2.68 -23.18 2.06
CA SER A 201 -1.83 -24.10 2.79
C SER A 201 -2.16 -25.53 2.32
N ALA A 202 -1.13 -26.25 1.83
CA ALA A 202 -1.26 -27.65 1.44
C ALA A 202 -1.50 -28.51 2.68
#